data_f5ce76fddbf83cd334be6676b429baa8
#
_entry.id   f5ce76fddbf83cd334be6676b429baa8
#
_cell.length_a   1.000
_cell.length_b   1.000
_cell.length_c   1.000
_cell.angle_alpha   90.00
_cell.angle_beta   90.00
_cell.angle_gamma   90.00
#
_symmetry.space_group_name_H-M   'P 1'
#
loop_
_entity.id
_entity.type
_entity.pdbx_description
1 polymer ?
#
loop_
_entity_poly.entity_id
_entity_poly.type
_entity_poly.pdbx_seq_one_letter_code
_entity_poly.pdbx_strand_id
1 'polypeptide(L)'
;MFDQDDAAFSRPGGEACGAAPARPIDLAHLARQTMDDRDLEREVLSLFVQQALSVRDKILDADATQRRALAHGLKGAARGVGAMAIAEWAERAEEHPQDLRLLRRLAGLIRQVRDFIAAIDR
;
A
#
# COMPACT_ATOMS: atom_id res chain seq x y z
N MET A 1 3.70 -7.61 26.57
CA MET A 1 3.50 -7.21 26.90
C MET A 1 3.16 -7.24 26.47
N PHE A 2 3.00 -6.71 25.63
CA PHE A 2 2.78 -6.54 25.34
C PHE A 2 2.75 -6.55 24.77
N ASP A 3 3.09 -6.82 24.68
CA ASP A 3 3.02 -6.42 24.46
C ASP A 3 2.87 -6.34 23.88
N GLN A 4 3.10 -6.19 23.55
CA GLN A 4 3.10 -5.86 23.31
C GLN A 4 2.99 -5.64 22.80
N ASP A 5 3.11 -5.87 22.53
CA ASP A 5 2.94 -5.44 22.32
C ASP A 5 2.87 -5.23 22.01
N ASP A 6 3.20 -5.54 21.84
CA ASP A 6 3.16 -5.00 21.88
C ASP A 6 3.29 -4.68 21.50
N ALA A 7 3.76 -4.87 21.23
CA ALA A 7 3.91 -4.19 21.27
C ALA A 7 3.99 -4.03 20.83
N ALA A 8 4.29 -4.03 20.43
CA ALA A 8 4.29 -3.44 20.51
C ALA A 8 4.28 -3.33 20.22
N PHE A 9 4.05 -3.03 19.92
CA PHE A 9 3.96 -2.66 19.96
C PHE A 9 4.21 -2.27 19.95
N SER A 10 4.82 -2.58 19.76
CA SER A 10 4.85 -1.80 20.15
C SER A 10 5.06 -1.32 20.05
N ARG A 11 5.35 -0.87 19.84
CA ARG A 11 5.38 -0.05 20.19
C ARG A 11 5.71 0.77 20.17
N PRO A 12 5.72 0.84 20.01
CA PRO A 12 5.72 1.77 20.32
C PRO A 12 5.62 2.29 20.13
N GLY A 13 5.72 2.39 20.11
CA GLY A 13 5.55 3.09 20.36
C GLY A 13 5.19 3.42 20.17
N GLY A 14 5.06 3.44 20.25
CA GLY A 14 4.67 3.91 20.51
C GLY A 14 4.15 4.14 20.38
N GLU A 15 4.11 4.14 20.43
CA GLU A 15 3.53 4.53 20.73
C GLU A 15 2.95 4.80 20.64
N ALA A 16 3.07 4.74 20.72
CA ALA A 16 2.39 4.98 20.74
C ALA A 16 1.74 5.16 20.59
N CYS A 17 1.72 5.05 21.06
CA CYS A 17 0.87 5.16 20.92
C CYS A 17 0.17 5.75 20.54
N GLY A 18 -0.21 5.72 21.12
CA GLY A 18 -1.15 6.68 20.57
C GLY A 18 -0.66 7.43 19.34
N ALA A 19 0.09 6.80 18.59
CA ALA A 19 0.62 7.37 17.36
C ALA A 19 -0.51 7.65 16.38
N ALA A 20 -0.39 8.73 15.62
CA ALA A 20 -1.30 9.01 14.51
C ALA A 20 -1.24 7.86 13.50
N PRO A 21 -2.37 7.54 12.85
CA PRO A 21 -2.36 6.51 11.81
C PRO A 21 -1.32 6.83 10.74
N ALA A 22 -0.65 5.79 10.27
CA ALA A 22 0.31 5.95 9.19
C ALA A 22 -0.40 6.48 7.94
N ARG A 23 0.24 7.40 7.24
CA ARG A 23 -0.31 7.91 6.00
C ARG A 23 -0.28 6.82 4.94
N PRO A 24 -1.27 6.80 4.03
CA PRO A 24 -1.27 5.80 2.95
C PRO A 24 -0.03 5.87 2.05
N ILE A 25 0.55 7.06 1.88
CA ILE A 25 1.80 7.25 1.13
C ILE A 25 2.81 7.93 2.05
N ASP A 26 4.03 7.43 2.06
CA ASP A 26 5.15 8.10 2.72
C ASP A 26 5.67 9.20 1.79
N LEU A 27 5.22 10.43 2.03
CA LEU A 27 5.53 11.55 1.15
C LEU A 27 7.02 11.91 1.17
N ALA A 28 7.71 11.68 2.29
CA ALA A 28 9.15 11.92 2.36
C ALA A 28 9.91 10.94 1.47
N HIS A 29 9.49 9.65 1.48
CA HIS A 29 10.07 8.65 0.61
C HIS A 29 9.85 9.02 -0.86
N LEU A 30 8.63 9.42 -1.20
CA LEU A 30 8.30 9.81 -2.57
C LEU A 30 9.13 11.02 -3.03
N ALA A 31 9.27 12.02 -2.16
CA ALA A 31 10.07 13.20 -2.48
C ALA A 31 11.52 12.83 -2.78
N ARG A 32 12.09 11.90 -2.00
CA ARG A 32 13.45 11.44 -2.26
C ARG A 32 13.58 10.71 -3.59
N GLN A 33 12.57 9.88 -3.94
CA GLN A 33 12.59 9.12 -5.19
C GLN A 33 12.44 10.01 -6.41
N THR A 34 11.77 11.15 -6.28
CA THR A 34 11.50 12.06 -7.39
C THR A 34 12.40 13.30 -7.34
N MET A 35 13.35 13.35 -6.41
CA MET A 35 14.25 14.49 -6.22
C MET A 35 13.49 15.82 -6.08
N ASP A 36 12.38 15.76 -5.35
CA ASP A 36 11.50 16.90 -5.06
C ASP A 36 10.83 17.52 -6.29
N ASP A 37 10.81 16.81 -7.41
CA ASP A 37 10.11 17.27 -8.62
C ASP A 37 8.61 16.98 -8.47
N ARG A 38 7.82 18.05 -8.27
CA ARG A 38 6.37 17.96 -8.06
C ARG A 38 5.62 17.37 -9.23
N ASP A 39 6.02 17.74 -10.45
CA ASP A 39 5.35 17.22 -11.64
C ASP A 39 5.61 15.73 -11.80
N LEU A 40 6.85 15.31 -11.52
CA LEU A 40 7.19 13.89 -11.55
C LEU A 40 6.43 13.12 -10.45
N GLU A 41 6.30 13.69 -9.25
CA GLU A 41 5.52 13.08 -8.18
C GLU A 41 4.08 12.80 -8.61
N ARG A 42 3.44 13.80 -9.21
CA ARG A 42 2.06 13.65 -9.69
C ARG A 42 1.94 12.55 -10.74
N GLU A 43 2.86 12.54 -11.66
CA GLU A 43 2.85 11.53 -12.72
C GLU A 43 3.05 10.12 -12.17
N VAL A 44 4.02 9.96 -11.29
CA VAL A 44 4.29 8.67 -10.65
C VAL A 44 3.09 8.19 -9.83
N LEU A 45 2.47 9.08 -9.06
CA LEU A 45 1.28 8.73 -8.27
C LEU A 45 0.10 8.36 -9.16
N SER A 46 -0.10 9.08 -10.26
CA SER A 46 -1.17 8.78 -11.20
C SER A 46 -1.00 7.40 -11.82
N LEU A 47 0.21 7.06 -12.24
CA LEU A 47 0.50 5.75 -12.80
C LEU A 47 0.30 4.64 -11.75
N PHE A 48 0.72 4.89 -10.51
CA PHE A 48 0.52 3.94 -9.43
C PHE A 48 -0.96 3.67 -9.18
N VAL A 49 -1.78 4.73 -9.11
CA VAL A 49 -3.22 4.58 -8.91
C VAL A 49 -3.85 3.75 -10.02
N GLN A 50 -3.49 4.04 -11.27
CA GLN A 50 -4.02 3.28 -12.41
C GLN A 50 -3.68 1.79 -12.29
N GLN A 51 -2.43 1.48 -11.94
CA GLN A 51 -2.01 0.10 -11.78
C GLN A 51 -2.74 -0.56 -10.60
N ALA A 52 -2.82 0.13 -9.47
CA ALA A 52 -3.44 -0.42 -8.27
C ALA A 52 -4.93 -0.70 -8.50
N LEU A 53 -5.64 0.22 -9.16
CA LEU A 53 -7.05 0.04 -9.47
C LEU A 53 -7.25 -1.14 -10.44
N SER A 54 -6.35 -1.30 -11.41
CA SER A 54 -6.41 -2.43 -12.33
C SER A 54 -6.25 -3.76 -11.57
N VAL A 55 -5.31 -3.82 -10.62
CA VAL A 55 -5.15 -5.01 -9.78
C VAL A 55 -6.41 -5.28 -8.97
N ARG A 56 -6.97 -4.24 -8.33
CA ARG A 56 -8.19 -4.38 -7.55
C ARG A 56 -9.33 -4.99 -8.37
N ASP A 57 -9.48 -4.52 -9.61
CA ASP A 57 -10.58 -4.95 -10.46
C ASP A 57 -10.43 -6.37 -10.96
N LYS A 58 -9.20 -6.89 -11.02
CA LYS A 58 -8.92 -8.21 -11.61
C LYS A 58 -8.67 -9.31 -10.59
N ILE A 59 -8.17 -8.95 -9.41
CA ILE A 59 -7.56 -9.96 -8.53
C ILE A 59 -8.55 -10.97 -7.97
N LEU A 60 -9.80 -10.57 -7.71
CA LEU A 60 -10.79 -11.49 -7.15
C LEU A 60 -11.25 -12.54 -8.17
N ASP A 61 -11.24 -12.18 -9.45
CA ASP A 61 -11.67 -13.09 -10.53
C ASP A 61 -10.50 -13.87 -11.14
N ALA A 62 -9.28 -13.61 -10.70
CA ALA A 62 -8.09 -14.25 -11.23
C ALA A 62 -7.84 -15.61 -10.56
N ASP A 63 -7.10 -16.47 -11.22
CA ASP A 63 -6.64 -17.72 -10.59
C ASP A 63 -5.42 -17.45 -9.69
N ALA A 64 -4.96 -18.48 -8.96
CA ALA A 64 -3.89 -18.31 -7.99
C ALA A 64 -2.59 -17.81 -8.64
N THR A 65 -2.24 -18.32 -9.79
CA THR A 65 -1.03 -17.90 -10.51
C THR A 65 -1.12 -16.43 -10.92
N GLN A 66 -2.26 -16.02 -11.46
CA GLN A 66 -2.49 -14.65 -11.85
C GLN A 66 -2.52 -13.72 -10.63
N ARG A 67 -3.13 -14.16 -9.53
CA ARG A 67 -3.15 -13.38 -8.29
C ARG A 67 -1.75 -13.10 -7.77
N ARG A 68 -0.88 -14.12 -7.80
CA ARG A 68 0.52 -13.93 -7.39
C ARG A 68 1.21 -12.91 -8.27
N ALA A 69 1.03 -12.98 -9.58
CA ALA A 69 1.67 -12.05 -10.50
C ALA A 69 1.17 -10.62 -10.27
N LEU A 70 -0.15 -10.45 -10.11
CA LEU A 70 -0.75 -9.14 -9.84
C LEU A 70 -0.23 -8.56 -8.52
N ALA A 71 -0.19 -9.38 -7.48
CA ALA A 71 0.28 -8.94 -6.16
C ALA A 71 1.77 -8.60 -6.19
N HIS A 72 2.57 -9.39 -6.89
CA HIS A 72 4.00 -9.15 -7.01
C HIS A 72 4.29 -7.80 -7.69
N GLY A 73 3.62 -7.53 -8.80
CA GLY A 73 3.78 -6.26 -9.50
C GLY A 73 3.34 -5.07 -8.67
N LEU A 74 2.21 -5.22 -7.97
CA LEU A 74 1.70 -4.17 -7.08
C LEU A 74 2.67 -3.91 -5.92
N LYS A 75 3.24 -4.97 -5.34
CA LYS A 75 4.20 -4.84 -4.25
C LYS A 75 5.40 -3.97 -4.67
N GLY A 76 5.97 -4.26 -5.84
CA GLY A 76 7.10 -3.49 -6.34
C GLY A 76 6.75 -2.03 -6.56
N ALA A 77 5.63 -1.77 -7.24
CA ALA A 77 5.17 -0.41 -7.49
C ALA A 77 4.89 0.35 -6.19
N ALA A 78 4.25 -0.33 -5.23
CA ALA A 78 3.90 0.29 -3.94
C ALA A 78 5.16 0.69 -3.16
N ARG A 79 6.18 -0.17 -3.14
CA ARG A 79 7.44 0.18 -2.49
C ARG A 79 8.09 1.38 -3.14
N GLY A 80 8.00 1.48 -4.46
CA GLY A 80 8.58 2.60 -5.19
C GLY A 80 7.98 3.94 -4.83
N VAL A 81 6.67 4.01 -4.63
CA VAL A 81 5.99 5.28 -4.32
C VAL A 81 5.82 5.52 -2.82
N GLY A 82 6.23 4.58 -1.97
CA GLY A 82 6.07 4.76 -0.53
C GLY A 82 4.73 4.32 0.02
N ALA A 83 3.96 3.50 -0.72
CA ALA A 83 2.69 2.94 -0.24
C ALA A 83 2.98 1.65 0.53
N MET A 84 3.57 1.79 1.71
CA MET A 84 4.16 0.64 2.43
C MET A 84 3.11 -0.34 2.93
N ALA A 85 1.93 0.13 3.34
CA ALA A 85 0.86 -0.77 3.76
C ALA A 85 0.37 -1.63 2.60
N ILE A 86 0.22 -1.04 1.41
CA ILE A 86 -0.14 -1.81 0.22
C ILE A 86 0.95 -2.82 -0.11
N ALA A 87 2.22 -2.41 -0.04
CA ALA A 87 3.34 -3.33 -0.31
C ALA A 87 3.30 -4.53 0.63
N GLU A 88 3.05 -4.30 1.90
CA GLU A 88 3.00 -5.35 2.91
C GLU A 88 1.84 -6.32 2.65
N TRP A 89 0.64 -5.80 2.38
CA TRP A 89 -0.52 -6.64 2.12
C TRP A 89 -0.44 -7.33 0.76
N ALA A 90 0.19 -6.69 -0.23
CA ALA A 90 0.45 -7.32 -1.52
C ALA A 90 1.41 -8.51 -1.36
N GLU A 91 2.42 -8.37 -0.50
CA GLU A 91 3.34 -9.48 -0.21
C GLU A 91 2.58 -10.65 0.41
N ARG A 92 1.67 -10.38 1.35
CA ARG A 92 0.83 -11.43 1.93
C ARG A 92 -0.07 -12.09 0.90
N ALA A 93 -0.62 -11.30 -0.03
CA ALA A 93 -1.46 -11.83 -1.09
C ALA A 93 -0.66 -12.73 -2.03
N GLU A 94 0.58 -12.38 -2.28
CA GLU A 94 1.48 -13.20 -3.08
C GLU A 94 1.73 -14.55 -2.42
N GLU A 95 1.88 -14.56 -1.10
CA GLU A 95 2.11 -15.77 -0.32
C GLU A 95 0.84 -16.61 -0.12
N HIS A 96 -0.32 -15.94 -0.07
CA HIS A 96 -1.60 -16.57 0.22
C HIS A 96 -2.66 -16.16 -0.80
N PRO A 97 -2.50 -16.52 -2.08
CA PRO A 97 -3.37 -15.99 -3.14
C PRO A 97 -4.81 -16.49 -3.09
N GLN A 98 -5.11 -17.49 -2.26
CA GLN A 98 -6.46 -18.00 -2.13
C GLN A 98 -7.21 -17.43 -0.93
N ASP A 99 -6.57 -16.58 -0.14
CA ASP A 99 -7.20 -15.97 1.03
C ASP A 99 -8.02 -14.74 0.61
N LEU A 100 -9.32 -14.94 0.46
CA LEU A 100 -10.22 -13.89 -0.01
C LEU A 100 -10.33 -12.72 0.96
N ARG A 101 -10.24 -12.97 2.26
CA ARG A 101 -10.25 -11.89 3.25
C ARG A 101 -9.09 -10.94 3.03
N LEU A 102 -7.92 -11.53 2.82
CA LEU A 102 -6.69 -10.78 2.58
C LEU A 102 -6.82 -9.96 1.30
N LEU A 103 -7.33 -10.56 0.23
CA LEU A 103 -7.49 -9.87 -1.05
C LEU A 103 -8.48 -8.71 -0.93
N ARG A 104 -9.55 -8.88 -0.17
CA ARG A 104 -10.53 -7.81 0.07
C ARG A 104 -9.93 -6.68 0.90
N ARG A 105 -9.10 -7.03 1.88
CA ARG A 105 -8.41 -6.02 2.68
C ARG A 105 -7.47 -5.19 1.79
N LEU A 106 -6.73 -5.87 0.91
CA LEU A 106 -5.86 -5.19 -0.04
C LEU A 106 -6.66 -4.22 -0.93
N ALA A 107 -7.82 -4.68 -1.43
CA ALA A 107 -8.68 -3.83 -2.25
C ALA A 107 -9.13 -2.57 -1.48
N GLY A 108 -9.44 -2.72 -0.19
CA GLY A 108 -9.80 -1.58 0.66
C GLY A 108 -8.67 -0.59 0.83
N LEU A 109 -7.45 -1.09 1.00
CA LEU A 109 -6.27 -0.23 1.12
C LEU A 109 -6.00 0.53 -0.18
N ILE A 110 -6.23 -0.10 -1.31
CA ILE A 110 -6.08 0.56 -2.62
C ILE A 110 -7.05 1.75 -2.72
N ARG A 111 -8.30 1.57 -2.28
CA ARG A 111 -9.26 2.68 -2.28
C ARG A 111 -8.81 3.82 -1.37
N GLN A 112 -8.27 3.49 -0.18
CA GLN A 112 -7.77 4.51 0.74
C GLN A 112 -6.63 5.32 0.14
N VAL A 113 -5.71 4.66 -0.56
CA VAL A 113 -4.60 5.35 -1.21
C VAL A 113 -5.10 6.23 -2.35
N ARG A 114 -6.04 5.72 -3.15
CA ARG A 114 -6.64 6.52 -4.22
C ARG A 114 -7.25 7.81 -3.66
N ASP A 115 -8.02 7.70 -2.57
CA ASP A 115 -8.69 8.85 -1.97
C ASP A 115 -7.66 9.83 -1.37
N PHE A 116 -6.62 9.31 -0.75
CA PHE A 116 -5.54 10.13 -0.20
C PHE A 116 -4.84 10.93 -1.30
N ILE A 117 -4.51 10.27 -2.42
CA ILE A 117 -3.82 10.92 -3.53
C ILE A 117 -4.72 11.99 -4.16
N ALA A 118 -6.01 11.69 -4.32
CA ALA A 118 -6.96 12.67 -4.84
C ALA A 118 -7.05 13.91 -3.93
N ALA A 119 -6.95 13.69 -2.61
CA ALA A 119 -7.03 14.80 -1.64
C ALA A 119 -5.80 15.70 -1.69
N ILE A 120 -4.61 15.15 -1.92
CA ILE A 120 -3.38 15.96 -1.93
C ILE A 120 -3.09 16.60 -3.29
N ASP A 121 -3.78 16.17 -4.33
CA ASP A 121 -3.57 16.67 -5.70
C ASP A 121 -4.45 17.88 -6.01
N ARG A 122 -4.86 18.60 -5.02
CA ARG A 122 -5.71 19.79 -5.20
C ARG A 122 -4.92 21.07 -5.28
#